data_fd29601a3a8d0e0e36bb5898c8e5aeb5
#
_entry.id   fd29601a3a8d0e0e36bb5898c8e5aeb5
#
_cell.length_a   1.000
_cell.length_b   1.000
_cell.length_c   1.000
_cell.angle_alpha   90.00
_cell.angle_beta   90.00
_cell.angle_gamma   90.00
#
_symmetry.space_group_name_H-M   'P 1'
#
loop_
_entity.id
_entity.type
_entity.pdbx_description
1 polymer ?
#
loop_
_entity_poly.entity_id
_entity_poly.type
_entity_poly.pdbx_seq_one_letter_code
_entity_poly.pdbx_strand_id
1 'polypeptide(L)'
;MILTLFSTIIRRRWFLVCLASILVIITLNSCSPSEFKTKAAQVSQIVFISPSDPDTFNSPQSESLFSRIVFGLLYDGLINENGVTAELEPALAESWEISDDKRRITFTLREGLKWSDGEPFTADDIVFTYNEIYLNEKVPTGVRDILRIGTSGAFPSVKKLDERRVEFTVPEPFAPFLRYVGGITILPKHILQESVRTTDANGNLKFLSTWGTDTDPEKIIGNGPYRMVNYTPSQRIIFRRNPYYWRKDTQGNSQPYIERIVVQIIENPDNQLLRFRTGEIDSLEVAPEMFGLMKREEKRGKYKIYNGGPASDTRFISFNLNKARNHKGEPFVDPIKSRWFNTLAFRQAVAYAIDRETMKNNIYRGLGELQHSPVAVPSPYYLSPQEGLKTYSYDPEKAKQLLLDAGFKYDSQGQLLDWDGNRVRFTLLVKAEEKTRVDATVQIQQDLKRLGIQADLQVLNFNVIVQKLQSRNWDAYVGGFGGGGVEPHSGFNIWYSQGSLHQFNQGPQPGEPKITGWEPSDWELEIDRLFEAGVKELDDRKRKEIYGRFQQIVAEQVPFFHLVNPLSLEAVRDRIENIQFTALGGAFWNLYELKVQPD
;
A
#
# COMPACT_ATOMS: atom_id res chain seq x y z
N MET A 1 -51.21 -25.82 -70.59
CA MET A 1 -50.35 -26.85 -69.98
C MET A 1 -48.96 -26.33 -69.47
N ILE A 2 -48.46 -25.16 -69.94
CA ILE A 2 -47.13 -24.60 -69.52
C ILE A 2 -47.23 -23.74 -68.25
N LEU A 3 -48.36 -23.05 -67.98
CA LEU A 3 -48.56 -22.21 -66.80
C LEU A 3 -48.74 -22.95 -65.47
N THR A 4 -49.20 -24.20 -65.47
CA THR A 4 -49.37 -25.03 -64.27
C THR A 4 -48.06 -25.66 -63.79
N LEU A 5 -47.08 -25.89 -64.65
CA LEU A 5 -45.79 -26.44 -64.25
C LEU A 5 -44.89 -25.37 -63.55
N PHE A 6 -44.99 -24.12 -63.99
CA PHE A 6 -44.22 -23.01 -63.39
C PHE A 6 -44.64 -22.69 -61.95
N SER A 7 -45.95 -22.78 -61.65
CA SER A 7 -46.46 -22.52 -60.29
C SER A 7 -46.05 -23.60 -59.29
N THR A 8 -45.89 -24.84 -59.74
CA THR A 8 -45.54 -26.00 -58.89
C THR A 8 -44.04 -25.97 -58.55
N ILE A 9 -43.18 -25.49 -59.48
CA ILE A 9 -41.74 -25.35 -59.26
C ILE A 9 -41.41 -24.18 -58.31
N ILE A 10 -42.14 -23.07 -58.44
CA ILE A 10 -41.97 -21.90 -57.56
C ILE A 10 -42.43 -22.24 -56.13
N ARG A 11 -43.58 -22.92 -55.95
CA ARG A 11 -44.06 -23.38 -54.63
C ARG A 11 -43.09 -24.37 -53.96
N ARG A 12 -42.49 -25.28 -54.72
CA ARG A 12 -41.50 -26.22 -54.18
C ARG A 12 -40.20 -25.52 -53.75
N ARG A 13 -39.75 -24.52 -54.52
CA ARG A 13 -38.55 -23.70 -54.12
C ARG A 13 -38.81 -22.86 -52.88
N TRP A 14 -39.98 -22.24 -52.77
CA TRP A 14 -40.36 -21.50 -51.56
C TRP A 14 -40.49 -22.39 -50.34
N PHE A 15 -41.04 -23.60 -50.50
CA PHE A 15 -41.14 -24.59 -49.42
C PHE A 15 -39.76 -25.06 -48.95
N LEU A 16 -38.81 -25.27 -49.84
CA LEU A 16 -37.43 -25.63 -49.50
C LEU A 16 -36.67 -24.48 -48.83
N VAL A 17 -36.92 -23.23 -49.24
CA VAL A 17 -36.33 -22.05 -48.59
C VAL A 17 -36.90 -21.85 -47.18
N CYS A 18 -38.21 -22.03 -47.00
CA CYS A 18 -38.85 -21.97 -45.67
C CYS A 18 -38.37 -23.13 -44.76
N LEU A 19 -38.21 -24.34 -45.30
CA LEU A 19 -37.69 -25.47 -44.54
C LEU A 19 -36.24 -25.28 -44.15
N ALA A 20 -35.39 -24.73 -45.04
CA ALA A 20 -34.01 -24.37 -44.74
C ALA A 20 -33.91 -23.25 -43.71
N SER A 21 -34.79 -22.23 -43.78
CA SER A 21 -34.85 -21.15 -42.80
C SER A 21 -35.29 -21.62 -41.42
N ILE A 22 -36.26 -22.56 -41.35
CA ILE A 22 -36.69 -23.18 -40.11
C ILE A 22 -35.60 -24.07 -39.52
N LEU A 23 -34.84 -24.80 -40.35
CA LEU A 23 -33.71 -25.60 -39.90
C LEU A 23 -32.58 -24.72 -39.34
N VAL A 24 -32.30 -23.57 -39.97
CA VAL A 24 -31.31 -22.58 -39.47
C VAL A 24 -31.79 -21.95 -38.17
N ILE A 25 -33.09 -21.63 -38.02
CA ILE A 25 -33.64 -21.10 -36.77
C ILE A 25 -33.59 -22.15 -35.64
N ILE A 26 -33.85 -23.43 -35.95
CA ILE A 26 -33.74 -24.51 -34.96
C ILE A 26 -32.30 -24.74 -34.55
N THR A 27 -31.31 -24.67 -35.46
CA THR A 27 -29.89 -24.81 -35.13
C THR A 27 -29.34 -23.60 -34.37
N LEU A 28 -29.87 -22.39 -34.61
CA LEU A 28 -29.50 -21.19 -33.85
C LEU A 28 -30.08 -21.15 -32.44
N ASN A 29 -31.22 -21.79 -32.19
CA ASN A 29 -31.82 -21.91 -30.86
C ASN A 29 -31.33 -23.12 -30.04
N SER A 30 -30.61 -24.07 -30.65
CA SER A 30 -30.03 -25.24 -29.94
C SER A 30 -28.72 -24.96 -29.24
N CYS A 31 -28.09 -23.83 -29.48
CA CYS A 31 -26.88 -23.44 -28.77
C CYS A 31 -27.24 -22.59 -27.57
N SER A 32 -27.64 -23.19 -26.45
CA SER A 32 -27.62 -22.47 -25.19
C SER A 32 -26.15 -22.23 -24.83
N PRO A 33 -25.75 -20.98 -24.47
CA PRO A 33 -24.37 -20.67 -24.07
C PRO A 33 -23.84 -21.53 -22.91
N SER A 34 -24.75 -22.19 -22.18
CA SER A 34 -24.44 -23.07 -21.05
C SER A 34 -23.81 -24.42 -21.45
N GLU A 35 -24.08 -24.92 -22.67
CA GLU A 35 -23.55 -26.23 -23.12
C GLU A 35 -22.07 -26.19 -23.56
N PHE A 36 -21.56 -24.99 -23.84
CA PHE A 36 -20.14 -24.78 -24.20
C PHE A 36 -19.26 -24.37 -23.02
N LYS A 37 -19.83 -24.22 -21.81
CA LYS A 37 -19.03 -23.95 -20.61
C LYS A 37 -18.20 -25.20 -20.31
N THR A 38 -16.86 -25.06 -20.40
CA THR A 38 -15.92 -26.08 -19.92
C THR A 38 -16.15 -26.32 -18.43
N LYS A 39 -15.79 -27.48 -17.88
CA LYS A 39 -15.85 -27.73 -16.42
C LYS A 39 -15.17 -26.62 -15.61
N ALA A 40 -14.15 -25.96 -16.17
CA ALA A 40 -13.46 -24.81 -15.57
C ALA A 40 -14.36 -23.56 -15.48
N ALA A 41 -15.35 -23.42 -16.35
CA ALA A 41 -16.31 -22.30 -16.32
C ALA A 41 -17.54 -22.56 -15.40
N GLN A 42 -17.61 -23.74 -14.77
CA GLN A 42 -18.68 -24.11 -13.85
C GLN A 42 -18.30 -23.93 -12.37
N VAL A 43 -17.04 -23.62 -12.07
CA VAL A 43 -16.59 -23.40 -10.69
C VAL A 43 -16.69 -21.92 -10.30
N SER A 44 -16.97 -21.66 -9.03
CA SER A 44 -16.98 -20.31 -8.49
C SER A 44 -15.59 -19.69 -8.59
N GLN A 45 -15.48 -18.54 -9.27
CA GLN A 45 -14.17 -17.87 -9.44
C GLN A 45 -14.30 -16.35 -9.33
N ILE A 46 -13.19 -15.74 -8.90
CA ILE A 46 -12.95 -14.30 -9.01
C ILE A 46 -11.70 -14.08 -9.87
N VAL A 47 -11.74 -13.03 -10.71
CA VAL A 47 -10.64 -12.61 -11.56
C VAL A 47 -10.12 -11.27 -11.09
N PHE A 48 -8.93 -11.25 -10.49
CA PHE A 48 -8.17 -10.06 -10.12
C PHE A 48 -7.27 -9.60 -11.25
N ILE A 49 -6.68 -8.42 -11.08
CA ILE A 49 -5.61 -7.90 -11.93
C ILE A 49 -4.35 -7.64 -11.14
N SER A 50 -3.21 -7.77 -11.81
CA SER A 50 -1.92 -7.25 -11.38
C SER A 50 -1.30 -6.48 -12.54
N PRO A 51 -0.72 -5.30 -12.33
CA PRO A 51 -0.03 -4.55 -13.39
C PRO A 51 1.34 -5.12 -13.75
N SER A 52 1.87 -6.07 -13.01
CA SER A 52 3.16 -6.72 -13.30
C SER A 52 3.19 -8.16 -12.83
N ASP A 53 4.12 -8.92 -13.36
CA ASP A 53 4.49 -10.24 -12.83
C ASP A 53 5.03 -10.13 -11.40
N PRO A 54 4.91 -11.18 -10.56
CA PRO A 54 5.67 -11.29 -9.32
C PRO A 54 7.17 -11.34 -9.62
N ASP A 55 7.96 -10.71 -8.75
CA ASP A 55 9.42 -10.74 -8.83
C ASP A 55 10.00 -12.10 -8.42
N THR A 56 9.35 -12.77 -7.48
CA THR A 56 9.69 -14.11 -6.98
C THR A 56 8.48 -14.73 -6.28
N PHE A 57 8.49 -16.04 -6.07
CA PHE A 57 7.57 -16.75 -5.17
C PHE A 57 8.20 -17.04 -3.80
N ASN A 58 9.42 -16.59 -3.55
CA ASN A 58 10.11 -16.64 -2.27
C ASN A 58 9.78 -15.37 -1.47
N SER A 59 8.77 -15.44 -0.60
CA SER A 59 8.23 -14.25 0.08
C SER A 59 9.25 -13.44 0.90
N PRO A 60 10.26 -14.02 1.60
CA PRO A 60 11.31 -13.26 2.28
C PRO A 60 12.17 -12.37 1.37
N GLN A 61 12.25 -12.72 0.09
CA GLN A 61 13.11 -12.03 -0.88
C GLN A 61 12.36 -11.04 -1.78
N SER A 62 11.03 -11.05 -1.73
CA SER A 62 10.23 -10.18 -2.59
C SER A 62 10.25 -8.75 -2.11
N GLU A 63 10.52 -7.83 -3.02
CA GLU A 63 10.40 -6.38 -2.84
C GLU A 63 9.18 -5.80 -3.57
N SER A 64 8.50 -6.60 -4.39
CA SER A 64 7.37 -6.17 -5.19
C SER A 64 6.07 -6.05 -4.37
N LEU A 65 5.43 -4.88 -4.47
CA LEU A 65 4.10 -4.68 -3.90
C LEU A 65 3.06 -5.66 -4.49
N PHE A 66 3.19 -6.00 -5.76
CA PHE A 66 2.25 -6.86 -6.47
C PHE A 66 2.39 -8.34 -6.11
N SER A 67 3.59 -8.78 -5.73
CA SER A 67 3.80 -10.13 -5.18
C SER A 67 3.04 -10.35 -3.86
N ARG A 68 2.69 -9.28 -3.13
CA ARG A 68 1.88 -9.36 -1.91
C ARG A 68 0.49 -9.94 -2.16
N ILE A 69 -0.10 -9.73 -3.35
CA ILE A 69 -1.37 -10.35 -3.75
C ILE A 69 -1.20 -11.88 -3.76
N VAL A 70 -0.11 -12.36 -4.34
CA VAL A 70 0.21 -13.80 -4.40
C VAL A 70 0.40 -14.36 -2.99
N PHE A 71 1.19 -13.68 -2.15
CA PHE A 71 1.48 -14.15 -0.78
C PHE A 71 0.24 -14.12 0.11
N GLY A 72 -0.63 -13.11 -0.03
CA GLY A 72 -1.90 -13.05 0.70
C GLY A 72 -2.88 -14.17 0.35
N LEU A 73 -2.74 -14.81 -0.82
CA LEU A 73 -3.50 -15.99 -1.18
C LEU A 73 -2.87 -17.30 -0.68
N LEU A 74 -1.52 -17.34 -0.58
CA LEU A 74 -0.75 -18.54 -0.23
C LEU A 74 -0.54 -18.72 1.27
N TYR A 75 -0.54 -17.63 2.06
CA TYR A 75 -0.12 -17.66 3.45
C TYR A 75 -1.05 -16.87 4.37
N ASP A 76 -1.32 -17.44 5.53
CA ASP A 76 -1.83 -16.74 6.71
C ASP A 76 -0.69 -16.49 7.70
N GLY A 77 -0.81 -15.43 8.51
CA GLY A 77 0.03 -15.17 9.65
C GLY A 77 -0.49 -15.84 10.93
N LEU A 78 0.20 -15.61 12.05
CA LEU A 78 -0.27 -16.08 13.37
C LEU A 78 -1.56 -15.38 13.79
N ILE A 79 -1.67 -14.10 13.45
CA ILE A 79 -2.87 -13.25 13.65
C ILE A 79 -3.13 -12.47 12.38
N ASN A 80 -4.39 -12.10 12.19
CA ASN A 80 -4.83 -11.22 11.11
C ASN A 80 -5.23 -9.85 11.66
N GLU A 81 -5.30 -8.86 10.78
CA GLU A 81 -5.88 -7.56 11.07
C GLU A 81 -7.24 -7.44 10.39
N ASN A 82 -8.25 -7.03 11.16
CA ASN A 82 -9.58 -6.76 10.60
C ASN A 82 -9.52 -5.56 9.65
N GLY A 83 -9.91 -5.76 8.39
CA GLY A 83 -9.82 -4.71 7.37
C GLY A 83 -10.77 -3.52 7.57
N VAL A 84 -11.70 -3.59 8.53
CA VAL A 84 -12.62 -2.50 8.86
C VAL A 84 -12.19 -1.77 10.14
N THR A 85 -11.91 -2.54 11.22
CA THR A 85 -11.67 -1.98 12.56
C THR A 85 -10.19 -1.84 12.89
N ALA A 86 -9.29 -2.44 12.11
CA ALA A 86 -7.86 -2.56 12.38
C ALA A 86 -7.52 -3.35 13.66
N GLU A 87 -8.49 -4.03 14.25
CA GLU A 87 -8.27 -4.88 15.42
C GLU A 87 -7.54 -6.16 15.01
N LEU A 88 -6.73 -6.69 15.94
CA LEU A 88 -6.04 -7.95 15.74
C LEU A 88 -6.95 -9.13 16.08
N GLU A 89 -7.04 -10.08 15.16
CA GLU A 89 -7.88 -11.25 15.26
C GLU A 89 -7.07 -12.54 15.22
N PRO A 90 -7.48 -13.60 15.97
CA PRO A 90 -6.86 -14.92 15.88
C PRO A 90 -6.89 -15.49 14.45
N ALA A 91 -5.72 -15.96 13.95
CA ALA A 91 -5.59 -16.65 12.67
C ALA A 91 -5.00 -18.06 12.86
N LEU A 92 -3.76 -18.34 12.48
CA LEU A 92 -3.12 -19.63 12.78
C LEU A 92 -2.97 -19.86 14.29
N ALA A 93 -2.73 -18.80 15.06
CA ALA A 93 -2.87 -18.85 16.52
C ALA A 93 -4.34 -18.68 16.90
N GLU A 94 -4.85 -19.52 17.78
CA GLU A 94 -6.19 -19.37 18.37
C GLU A 94 -6.21 -18.36 19.52
N SER A 95 -5.05 -18.12 20.17
CA SER A 95 -4.89 -17.16 21.24
C SER A 95 -3.42 -16.78 21.42
N TRP A 96 -3.20 -15.71 22.17
CA TRP A 96 -1.86 -15.29 22.63
C TRP A 96 -1.94 -14.72 24.04
N GLU A 97 -0.84 -14.82 24.77
CA GLU A 97 -0.67 -14.30 26.12
C GLU A 97 0.57 -13.41 26.18
N ILE A 98 0.46 -12.27 26.85
CA ILE A 98 1.57 -11.35 27.09
C ILE A 98 1.91 -11.42 28.58
N SER A 99 3.18 -11.66 28.90
CA SER A 99 3.65 -11.72 30.30
C SER A 99 3.53 -10.35 31.02
N ASP A 100 3.50 -10.36 32.36
CA ASP A 100 3.36 -9.14 33.17
C ASP A 100 4.48 -8.13 32.92
N ASP A 101 5.70 -8.60 32.66
CA ASP A 101 6.85 -7.77 32.29
C ASP A 101 6.80 -7.26 30.84
N LYS A 102 5.78 -7.66 30.09
CA LYS A 102 5.49 -7.26 28.71
C LYS A 102 6.61 -7.57 27.70
N ARG A 103 7.44 -8.54 28.05
CA ARG A 103 8.60 -8.95 27.24
C ARG A 103 8.47 -10.32 26.60
N ARG A 104 7.49 -11.13 27.01
CA ARG A 104 7.23 -12.45 26.44
C ARG A 104 5.83 -12.51 25.89
N ILE A 105 5.71 -13.04 24.68
CA ILE A 105 4.44 -13.27 24.00
C ILE A 105 4.41 -14.75 23.63
N THR A 106 3.44 -15.46 24.16
CA THR A 106 3.22 -16.89 23.87
C THR A 106 2.01 -17.05 22.98
N PHE A 107 2.19 -17.55 21.78
CA PHE A 107 1.11 -17.93 20.87
C PHE A 107 0.75 -19.39 21.05
N THR A 108 -0.55 -19.67 21.07
CA THR A 108 -1.11 -21.03 21.03
C THR A 108 -1.72 -21.28 19.67
N LEU A 109 -1.17 -22.23 18.91
CA LEU A 109 -1.65 -22.60 17.59
C LEU A 109 -2.98 -23.37 17.67
N ARG A 110 -3.82 -23.21 16.64
CA ARG A 110 -5.01 -24.04 16.46
C ARG A 110 -4.62 -25.51 16.36
N GLU A 111 -5.52 -26.38 16.75
CA GLU A 111 -5.34 -27.81 16.60
C GLU A 111 -5.54 -28.26 15.15
N GLY A 112 -4.72 -29.21 14.69
CA GLY A 112 -4.88 -29.86 13.39
C GLY A 112 -4.53 -29.00 12.19
N LEU A 113 -3.73 -27.92 12.36
CA LEU A 113 -3.24 -27.11 11.24
C LEU A 113 -2.40 -27.94 10.26
N LYS A 114 -2.54 -27.64 8.97
CA LYS A 114 -1.84 -28.33 7.89
C LYS A 114 -1.35 -27.37 6.82
N TRP A 115 -0.28 -27.73 6.19
CA TRP A 115 0.19 -27.14 4.94
C TRP A 115 -0.69 -27.58 3.75
N SER A 116 -0.54 -26.93 2.60
CA SER A 116 -1.34 -27.21 1.40
C SER A 116 -1.04 -28.57 0.74
N ASP A 117 0.04 -29.23 1.12
CA ASP A 117 0.39 -30.61 0.75
C ASP A 117 -0.14 -31.65 1.74
N GLY A 118 -0.71 -31.21 2.86
CA GLY A 118 -1.31 -32.06 3.90
C GLY A 118 -0.39 -32.37 5.09
N GLU A 119 0.89 -31.95 5.04
CA GLU A 119 1.82 -32.10 6.16
C GLU A 119 1.39 -31.23 7.36
N PRO A 120 1.65 -31.66 8.60
CA PRO A 120 1.29 -30.89 9.79
C PRO A 120 2.02 -29.55 9.84
N PHE A 121 1.29 -28.48 10.21
CA PHE A 121 1.88 -27.18 10.58
C PHE A 121 2.04 -27.13 12.10
N THR A 122 3.24 -26.84 12.61
CA THR A 122 3.56 -26.83 14.03
C THR A 122 4.40 -25.64 14.45
N ALA A 123 4.68 -25.52 15.75
CA ALA A 123 5.60 -24.51 16.30
C ALA A 123 7.02 -24.62 15.73
N ASP A 124 7.42 -25.80 15.21
CA ASP A 124 8.72 -25.98 14.55
C ASP A 124 8.86 -25.13 13.29
N ASP A 125 7.77 -24.96 12.51
CA ASP A 125 7.77 -24.14 11.30
C ASP A 125 7.99 -22.66 11.64
N ILE A 126 7.40 -22.19 12.74
CA ILE A 126 7.56 -20.82 13.22
C ILE A 126 9.01 -20.59 13.67
N VAL A 127 9.53 -21.47 14.53
CA VAL A 127 10.91 -21.36 15.02
C VAL A 127 11.92 -21.42 13.88
N PHE A 128 11.71 -22.31 12.91
CA PHE A 128 12.52 -22.40 11.69
C PHE A 128 12.47 -21.09 10.89
N THR A 129 11.28 -20.58 10.63
CA THR A 129 11.07 -19.37 9.81
C THR A 129 11.78 -18.17 10.44
N TYR A 130 11.63 -17.97 11.75
CA TYR A 130 12.29 -16.85 12.40
C TYR A 130 13.79 -17.04 12.53
N ASN A 131 14.25 -18.15 13.10
CA ASN A 131 15.65 -18.30 13.44
C ASN A 131 16.55 -18.64 12.25
N GLU A 132 16.06 -19.43 11.28
CA GLU A 132 16.88 -19.89 10.15
C GLU A 132 16.69 -19.02 8.89
N ILE A 133 15.59 -18.25 8.78
CA ILE A 133 15.35 -17.39 7.61
C ILE A 133 15.40 -15.91 7.99
N TYR A 134 14.44 -15.37 8.75
CA TYR A 134 14.36 -13.92 8.96
C TYR A 134 15.50 -13.35 9.80
N LEU A 135 15.97 -14.04 10.81
CA LEU A 135 17.08 -13.61 11.67
C LEU A 135 18.46 -14.05 11.14
N ASN A 136 18.51 -14.84 10.07
CA ASN A 136 19.75 -15.28 9.45
C ASN A 136 20.33 -14.15 8.59
N GLU A 137 21.52 -13.65 8.96
CA GLU A 137 22.19 -12.55 8.26
C GLU A 137 22.53 -12.85 6.78
N LYS A 138 22.61 -14.14 6.42
CA LYS A 138 22.87 -14.56 5.05
C LYS A 138 21.64 -14.51 4.13
N VAL A 139 20.46 -14.29 4.69
CA VAL A 139 19.21 -14.13 3.94
C VAL A 139 18.88 -12.65 3.84
N PRO A 140 19.02 -12.00 2.68
CA PRO A 140 18.61 -10.62 2.50
C PRO A 140 17.07 -10.54 2.55
N THR A 141 16.53 -9.81 3.53
CA THR A 141 15.07 -9.65 3.70
C THR A 141 14.75 -8.36 4.44
N GLY A 142 13.78 -7.59 3.93
CA GLY A 142 13.26 -6.39 4.61
C GLY A 142 12.49 -6.71 5.90
N VAL A 143 12.04 -7.95 6.08
CA VAL A 143 11.36 -8.39 7.31
C VAL A 143 12.26 -8.26 8.54
N ARG A 144 13.58 -8.44 8.39
CA ARG A 144 14.52 -8.29 9.51
C ARG A 144 14.49 -6.88 10.10
N ASP A 145 14.32 -5.86 9.28
CA ASP A 145 14.32 -4.48 9.78
C ASP A 145 13.07 -4.19 10.62
N ILE A 146 11.94 -4.81 10.29
CA ILE A 146 10.69 -4.72 11.07
C ILE A 146 10.86 -5.41 12.44
N LEU A 147 11.71 -6.42 12.53
CA LEU A 147 11.97 -7.18 13.76
C LEU A 147 13.01 -6.52 14.67
N ARG A 148 13.64 -5.40 14.28
CA ARG A 148 14.53 -4.63 15.15
C ARG A 148 13.72 -3.91 16.22
N ILE A 149 14.10 -4.08 17.47
CA ILE A 149 13.36 -3.59 18.63
C ILE A 149 14.17 -2.52 19.36
N GLY A 150 13.51 -1.43 19.66
CA GLY A 150 14.05 -0.32 20.40
C GLY A 150 15.25 0.38 19.74
N THR A 151 15.89 1.26 20.47
CA THR A 151 17.06 2.01 20.00
C THR A 151 18.31 1.13 19.84
N SER A 152 18.37 -0.01 20.55
CA SER A 152 19.45 -1.00 20.40
C SER A 152 19.41 -1.75 19.08
N GLY A 153 18.25 -1.78 18.41
CA GLY A 153 18.03 -2.58 17.22
C GLY A 153 18.18 -4.09 17.43
N ALA A 154 18.03 -4.56 18.68
CA ALA A 154 18.15 -5.96 19.02
C ALA A 154 16.96 -6.77 18.47
N PHE A 155 17.18 -8.04 18.19
CA PHE A 155 16.17 -8.95 17.66
C PHE A 155 15.42 -9.70 18.77
N PRO A 156 14.17 -10.15 18.51
CA PRO A 156 13.50 -11.08 19.41
C PRO A 156 14.19 -12.44 19.38
N SER A 157 14.07 -13.19 20.47
CA SER A 157 14.34 -14.62 20.48
C SER A 157 13.04 -15.40 20.36
N VAL A 158 13.08 -16.52 19.63
CA VAL A 158 11.91 -17.36 19.34
C VAL A 158 12.22 -18.78 19.73
N LYS A 159 11.38 -19.39 20.56
CA LYS A 159 11.54 -20.79 21.00
C LYS A 159 10.23 -21.55 20.98
N LYS A 160 10.30 -22.82 20.66
CA LYS A 160 9.23 -23.80 20.82
C LYS A 160 9.06 -24.12 22.30
N LEU A 161 7.83 -24.10 22.81
CA LEU A 161 7.47 -24.63 24.12
C LEU A 161 6.96 -26.08 24.00
N ASP A 162 6.09 -26.31 23.01
CA ASP A 162 5.59 -27.62 22.58
C ASP A 162 5.12 -27.56 21.12
N GLU A 163 4.44 -28.60 20.62
CA GLU A 163 3.99 -28.67 19.20
C GLU A 163 3.05 -27.54 18.79
N ARG A 164 2.33 -26.95 19.74
CA ARG A 164 1.33 -25.90 19.49
C ARG A 164 1.70 -24.56 20.10
N ARG A 165 2.72 -24.48 20.96
CA ARG A 165 3.06 -23.21 21.61
C ARG A 165 4.46 -22.75 21.26
N VAL A 166 4.53 -21.47 20.88
CA VAL A 166 5.77 -20.76 20.59
C VAL A 166 5.84 -19.49 21.43
N GLU A 167 7.01 -19.23 22.03
CA GLU A 167 7.26 -18.03 22.82
C GLU A 167 8.26 -17.12 22.08
N PHE A 168 7.88 -15.86 21.98
CA PHE A 168 8.75 -14.76 21.56
C PHE A 168 9.17 -13.98 22.80
N THR A 169 10.47 -13.70 22.92
CA THR A 169 11.00 -12.82 23.97
C THR A 169 11.64 -11.60 23.31
N VAL A 170 11.20 -10.41 23.71
CA VAL A 170 11.71 -9.13 23.23
C VAL A 170 12.65 -8.50 24.26
N PRO A 171 13.69 -7.75 23.82
CA PRO A 171 14.66 -7.15 24.72
C PRO A 171 14.05 -6.08 25.65
N GLU A 172 13.03 -5.38 25.18
CA GLU A 172 12.25 -4.39 25.93
C GLU A 172 10.78 -4.43 25.46
N PRO A 173 9.81 -3.91 26.24
CA PRO A 173 8.42 -3.79 25.78
C PRO A 173 8.34 -3.05 24.43
N PHE A 174 7.61 -3.66 23.48
CA PHE A 174 7.49 -3.12 22.12
C PHE A 174 6.08 -3.35 21.60
N ALA A 175 5.20 -2.35 21.76
CA ALA A 175 3.77 -2.45 21.46
C ALA A 175 3.46 -2.87 20.01
N PRO A 176 4.19 -2.40 18.95
CA PRO A 176 3.93 -2.83 17.59
C PRO A 176 4.25 -4.32 17.33
N PHE A 177 4.98 -4.99 18.23
CA PHE A 177 5.52 -6.32 18.00
C PHE A 177 4.46 -7.35 17.64
N LEU A 178 3.35 -7.35 18.39
CA LEU A 178 2.25 -8.29 18.15
C LEU A 178 1.70 -8.14 16.72
N ARG A 179 1.49 -6.93 16.27
CA ARG A 179 1.01 -6.63 14.91
C ARG A 179 2.03 -7.04 13.85
N TYR A 180 3.30 -6.75 14.06
CA TYR A 180 4.35 -7.09 13.10
C TYR A 180 4.54 -8.59 12.98
N VAL A 181 4.74 -9.27 14.12
CA VAL A 181 4.92 -10.74 14.15
C VAL A 181 3.70 -11.47 13.62
N GLY A 182 2.50 -10.96 13.93
CA GLY A 182 1.26 -11.62 13.55
C GLY A 182 1.07 -11.78 12.05
N GLY A 183 1.45 -10.79 11.27
CA GLY A 183 1.26 -10.77 9.82
C GLY A 183 2.44 -11.34 9.00
N ILE A 184 3.54 -11.73 9.65
CA ILE A 184 4.71 -12.27 8.93
C ILE A 184 4.39 -13.68 8.40
N THR A 185 4.75 -13.92 7.14
CA THR A 185 4.63 -15.22 6.47
C THR A 185 5.43 -16.30 7.20
N ILE A 186 4.79 -17.40 7.56
CA ILE A 186 5.45 -18.60 8.07
C ILE A 186 5.72 -19.56 6.92
N LEU A 187 6.89 -20.17 6.89
CA LEU A 187 7.39 -20.98 5.78
C LEU A 187 7.56 -22.47 6.17
N PRO A 188 7.31 -23.42 5.23
CA PRO A 188 7.32 -24.84 5.53
C PRO A 188 8.75 -25.37 5.76
N LYS A 189 9.04 -25.73 6.98
CA LYS A 189 10.33 -26.30 7.39
C LYS A 189 10.67 -27.56 6.59
N HIS A 190 9.70 -28.48 6.43
CA HIS A 190 9.90 -29.77 5.75
C HIS A 190 10.34 -29.64 4.30
N ILE A 191 10.01 -28.50 3.63
CA ILE A 191 10.42 -28.22 2.25
C ILE A 191 11.72 -27.41 2.19
N LEU A 192 11.88 -26.40 3.06
CA LEU A 192 12.89 -25.36 2.86
C LEU A 192 14.15 -25.55 3.71
N GLN A 193 14.12 -26.39 4.74
CA GLN A 193 15.22 -26.53 5.69
C GLN A 193 16.55 -26.91 5.03
N GLU A 194 16.54 -27.83 4.06
CA GLU A 194 17.75 -28.22 3.35
C GLU A 194 18.33 -27.05 2.53
N SER A 195 17.48 -26.28 1.85
CA SER A 195 17.92 -25.17 1.02
C SER A 195 18.53 -24.01 1.84
N VAL A 196 18.05 -23.79 3.07
CA VAL A 196 18.60 -22.79 4.00
C VAL A 196 19.94 -23.22 4.58
N ARG A 197 20.19 -24.52 4.70
CA ARG A 197 21.41 -25.08 5.32
C ARG A 197 22.50 -25.46 4.32
N THR A 198 22.20 -25.48 3.02
CA THR A 198 23.15 -25.85 1.96
C THR A 198 23.45 -24.66 1.06
N THR A 199 24.64 -24.68 0.46
CA THR A 199 25.09 -23.64 -0.47
C THR A 199 25.22 -24.17 -1.89
N ASP A 200 25.13 -23.28 -2.86
CA ASP A 200 25.46 -23.52 -4.25
C ASP A 200 26.99 -23.55 -4.48
N ALA A 201 27.43 -23.74 -5.73
CA ALA A 201 28.83 -23.75 -6.11
C ALA A 201 29.55 -22.40 -5.88
N ASN A 202 28.80 -21.30 -5.74
CA ASN A 202 29.31 -19.96 -5.49
C ASN A 202 29.35 -19.59 -3.98
N GLY A 203 28.89 -20.51 -3.11
CA GLY A 203 28.83 -20.30 -1.66
C GLY A 203 27.57 -19.56 -1.17
N ASN A 204 26.62 -19.25 -2.04
CA ASN A 204 25.33 -18.67 -1.65
C ASN A 204 24.38 -19.75 -1.15
N LEU A 205 23.51 -19.39 -0.17
CA LEU A 205 22.48 -20.30 0.28
C LEU A 205 21.56 -20.69 -0.90
N LYS A 206 21.29 -21.98 -1.08
CA LYS A 206 20.36 -22.46 -2.11
C LYS A 206 18.96 -21.88 -1.93
N PHE A 207 18.61 -21.51 -0.72
CA PHE A 207 17.36 -20.80 -0.41
C PHE A 207 17.16 -19.54 -1.27
N LEU A 208 18.22 -18.82 -1.62
CA LEU A 208 18.16 -17.59 -2.40
C LEU A 208 17.69 -17.82 -3.85
N SER A 209 17.82 -19.03 -4.36
CA SER A 209 17.30 -19.42 -5.69
C SER A 209 16.09 -20.36 -5.62
N THR A 210 15.59 -20.64 -4.41
CA THR A 210 14.41 -21.49 -4.22
C THR A 210 13.15 -20.67 -4.43
N TRP A 211 12.16 -21.26 -5.10
CA TRP A 211 10.87 -20.61 -5.39
C TRP A 211 10.99 -19.33 -6.25
N GLY A 212 11.89 -19.35 -7.22
CA GLY A 212 11.91 -18.36 -8.30
C GLY A 212 10.68 -18.48 -9.21
N THR A 213 10.52 -17.52 -10.12
CA THR A 213 9.38 -17.48 -11.05
C THR A 213 9.37 -18.63 -12.08
N ASP A 214 10.46 -19.38 -12.20
CA ASP A 214 10.60 -20.59 -12.99
C ASP A 214 10.22 -21.88 -12.23
N THR A 215 9.94 -21.77 -10.94
CA THR A 215 9.53 -22.92 -10.12
C THR A 215 8.14 -23.40 -10.52
N ASP A 216 7.97 -24.73 -10.61
CA ASP A 216 6.66 -25.34 -10.76
C ASP A 216 5.69 -24.85 -9.67
N PRO A 217 4.59 -24.18 -10.02
CA PRO A 217 3.66 -23.59 -9.06
C PRO A 217 3.15 -24.55 -7.99
N GLU A 218 2.95 -25.83 -8.33
CA GLU A 218 2.44 -26.83 -7.39
C GLU A 218 3.45 -27.23 -6.30
N LYS A 219 4.73 -26.86 -6.46
CA LYS A 219 5.79 -27.07 -5.46
C LYS A 219 5.89 -25.94 -4.44
N ILE A 220 5.13 -24.88 -4.63
CA ILE A 220 5.09 -23.74 -3.69
C ILE A 220 4.03 -24.03 -2.66
N ILE A 221 4.49 -24.45 -1.48
CA ILE A 221 3.63 -24.91 -0.39
C ILE A 221 3.30 -23.74 0.52
N GLY A 222 2.02 -23.52 0.79
CA GLY A 222 1.49 -22.47 1.66
C GLY A 222 0.55 -23.02 2.72
N ASN A 223 0.16 -22.17 3.67
CA ASN A 223 -0.80 -22.47 4.74
C ASN A 223 -2.10 -21.66 4.61
N GLY A 224 -2.17 -20.79 3.59
CA GLY A 224 -3.26 -19.86 3.36
C GLY A 224 -4.47 -20.47 2.65
N PRO A 225 -5.47 -19.62 2.31
CA PRO A 225 -6.75 -20.08 1.75
C PRO A 225 -6.64 -20.72 0.36
N TYR A 226 -5.58 -20.44 -0.38
CA TYR A 226 -5.40 -20.97 -1.73
C TYR A 226 -4.00 -21.57 -1.91
N ARG A 227 -3.88 -22.43 -2.93
CA ARG A 227 -2.61 -22.94 -3.46
C ARG A 227 -2.47 -22.57 -4.92
N MET A 228 -1.27 -22.25 -5.37
CA MET A 228 -0.98 -21.95 -6.75
C MET A 228 -0.95 -23.24 -7.58
N VAL A 229 -1.56 -23.22 -8.76
CA VAL A 229 -1.64 -24.38 -9.65
C VAL A 229 -1.12 -24.10 -11.06
N ASN A 230 -1.01 -22.85 -11.45
CA ASN A 230 -0.46 -22.47 -12.75
C ASN A 230 0.06 -21.03 -12.70
N TYR A 231 1.18 -20.80 -13.35
CA TYR A 231 1.69 -19.48 -13.67
C TYR A 231 2.11 -19.45 -15.14
N THR A 232 1.62 -18.46 -15.85
CA THR A 232 2.02 -18.16 -17.23
C THR A 232 2.53 -16.72 -17.24
N PRO A 233 3.86 -16.49 -17.38
CA PRO A 233 4.46 -15.15 -17.35
C PRO A 233 3.76 -14.17 -18.29
N SER A 234 3.59 -12.93 -17.86
CA SER A 234 2.92 -11.82 -18.56
C SER A 234 1.47 -12.09 -18.96
N GLN A 235 0.85 -13.14 -18.42
CA GLN A 235 -0.54 -13.46 -18.70
C GLN A 235 -1.39 -13.64 -17.45
N ARG A 236 -1.08 -14.63 -16.60
CA ARG A 236 -1.91 -14.95 -15.43
C ARG A 236 -1.27 -15.90 -14.45
N ILE A 237 -1.79 -15.87 -13.23
CA ILE A 237 -1.58 -16.87 -12.17
C ILE A 237 -2.94 -17.48 -11.83
N ILE A 238 -3.00 -18.79 -11.62
CA ILE A 238 -4.23 -19.49 -11.23
C ILE A 238 -4.01 -20.15 -9.88
N PHE A 239 -4.95 -19.89 -8.98
CA PHE A 239 -5.00 -20.49 -7.67
C PHE A 239 -6.26 -21.34 -7.52
N ARG A 240 -6.16 -22.39 -6.72
CA ARG A 240 -7.31 -23.21 -6.28
C ARG A 240 -7.39 -23.21 -4.76
N ARG A 241 -8.60 -23.34 -4.25
CA ARG A 241 -8.85 -23.47 -2.82
C ARG A 241 -7.92 -24.54 -2.21
N ASN A 242 -7.30 -24.21 -1.07
CA ASN A 242 -6.51 -25.14 -0.28
C ASN A 242 -7.47 -26.10 0.48
N PRO A 243 -7.44 -27.42 0.22
CA PRO A 243 -8.36 -28.37 0.86
C PRO A 243 -8.09 -28.52 2.35
N TYR A 244 -6.91 -28.11 2.83
CA TYR A 244 -6.48 -28.21 4.23
C TYR A 244 -6.58 -26.90 4.99
N TYR A 245 -7.16 -25.85 4.37
CA TYR A 245 -7.29 -24.56 5.04
C TYR A 245 -8.14 -24.66 6.31
N TRP A 246 -7.65 -24.09 7.39
CA TRP A 246 -8.18 -24.28 8.74
C TRP A 246 -9.53 -23.63 8.99
N ARG A 247 -9.87 -22.55 8.27
CA ARG A 247 -11.01 -21.68 8.59
C ARG A 247 -12.35 -22.35 8.22
N LYS A 248 -13.31 -22.23 9.14
CA LYS A 248 -14.71 -22.65 8.96
C LYS A 248 -15.64 -21.52 9.37
N ASP A 249 -16.82 -21.49 8.78
CA ASP A 249 -17.88 -20.59 9.22
C ASP A 249 -18.53 -21.07 10.52
N THR A 250 -19.48 -20.28 11.04
CA THR A 250 -20.22 -20.59 12.28
C THR A 250 -21.10 -21.85 12.18
N GLN A 251 -21.32 -22.35 10.96
CA GLN A 251 -22.10 -23.57 10.68
C GLN A 251 -21.18 -24.80 10.47
N GLY A 252 -19.86 -24.60 10.51
CA GLY A 252 -18.86 -25.66 10.31
C GLY A 252 -18.50 -25.89 8.85
N ASN A 253 -19.00 -25.09 7.89
CA ASN A 253 -18.62 -25.20 6.49
C ASN A 253 -17.21 -24.67 6.25
N SER A 254 -16.44 -25.36 5.41
CA SER A 254 -15.09 -24.95 5.07
C SER A 254 -15.08 -23.68 4.24
N GLN A 255 -14.22 -22.74 4.59
CA GLN A 255 -13.90 -21.52 3.85
C GLN A 255 -12.52 -21.66 3.18
N PRO A 256 -12.19 -20.84 2.15
CA PRO A 256 -13.08 -19.91 1.43
C PRO A 256 -14.14 -20.64 0.59
N TYR A 257 -15.24 -19.95 0.29
CA TYR A 257 -16.31 -20.53 -0.54
C TYR A 257 -15.97 -20.53 -2.04
N ILE A 258 -15.08 -19.64 -2.46
CA ILE A 258 -14.67 -19.50 -3.86
C ILE A 258 -13.60 -20.54 -4.17
N GLU A 259 -13.81 -21.33 -5.23
CA GLU A 259 -12.92 -22.43 -5.56
C GLU A 259 -11.65 -22.01 -6.31
N ARG A 260 -11.76 -20.92 -7.09
CA ARG A 260 -10.68 -20.50 -7.98
C ARG A 260 -10.48 -19.00 -7.97
N ILE A 261 -9.21 -18.60 -7.89
CA ILE A 261 -8.77 -17.22 -8.11
C ILE A 261 -7.90 -17.19 -9.37
N VAL A 262 -8.14 -16.21 -10.23
CA VAL A 262 -7.29 -15.92 -11.39
C VAL A 262 -6.76 -14.51 -11.24
N VAL A 263 -5.45 -14.35 -11.24
CA VAL A 263 -4.81 -13.03 -11.30
C VAL A 263 -4.34 -12.83 -12.73
N GLN A 264 -4.96 -11.92 -13.48
CA GLN A 264 -4.53 -11.54 -14.83
C GLN A 264 -3.47 -10.46 -14.75
N ILE A 265 -2.41 -10.58 -15.54
CA ILE A 265 -1.34 -9.58 -15.62
C ILE A 265 -1.69 -8.63 -16.75
N ILE A 266 -1.99 -7.37 -16.42
CA ILE A 266 -2.44 -6.34 -17.35
C ILE A 266 -1.77 -5.01 -17.00
N GLU A 267 -0.67 -4.68 -17.66
CA GLU A 267 0.14 -3.50 -17.35
C GLU A 267 -0.58 -2.17 -17.66
N ASN A 268 -1.28 -2.11 -18.79
CA ASN A 268 -1.87 -0.86 -19.28
C ASN A 268 -3.23 -0.57 -18.62
N PRO A 269 -3.41 0.59 -17.94
CA PRO A 269 -4.67 0.94 -17.27
C PRO A 269 -5.89 1.05 -18.20
N ASP A 270 -5.72 1.46 -19.46
CA ASP A 270 -6.84 1.54 -20.41
C ASP A 270 -7.33 0.12 -20.78
N ASN A 271 -6.40 -0.83 -20.89
CA ASN A 271 -6.74 -2.24 -21.09
C ASN A 271 -7.41 -2.84 -19.85
N GLN A 272 -7.00 -2.48 -18.64
CA GLN A 272 -7.68 -2.87 -17.39
C GLN A 272 -9.13 -2.37 -17.40
N LEU A 273 -9.35 -1.09 -17.71
CA LEU A 273 -10.68 -0.51 -17.83
C LEU A 273 -11.53 -1.22 -18.92
N LEU A 274 -10.94 -1.50 -20.08
CA LEU A 274 -11.64 -2.21 -21.16
C LEU A 274 -12.08 -3.60 -20.71
N ARG A 275 -11.18 -4.40 -20.12
CA ARG A 275 -11.51 -5.76 -19.64
C ARG A 275 -12.51 -5.75 -18.49
N PHE A 276 -12.46 -4.74 -17.61
CA PHE A 276 -13.51 -4.57 -16.62
C PHE A 276 -14.86 -4.29 -17.31
N ARG A 277 -14.94 -3.38 -18.27
CA ARG A 277 -16.18 -3.04 -18.97
C ARG A 277 -16.75 -4.22 -19.78
N THR A 278 -15.90 -5.10 -20.32
CA THR A 278 -16.32 -6.32 -21.03
C THR A 278 -16.71 -7.48 -20.12
N GLY A 279 -16.47 -7.36 -18.79
CA GLY A 279 -16.82 -8.41 -17.82
C GLY A 279 -15.76 -9.50 -17.65
N GLU A 280 -14.54 -9.29 -18.15
CA GLU A 280 -13.45 -10.26 -18.06
C GLU A 280 -12.76 -10.28 -16.69
N ILE A 281 -12.88 -9.17 -15.93
CA ILE A 281 -12.32 -9.03 -14.58
C ILE A 281 -13.40 -8.56 -13.59
N ASP A 282 -13.22 -8.86 -12.33
CA ASP A 282 -14.24 -8.70 -11.30
C ASP A 282 -14.10 -7.44 -10.47
N SER A 283 -12.89 -6.88 -10.39
CA SER A 283 -12.67 -5.63 -9.70
C SER A 283 -11.72 -4.72 -10.48
N LEU A 284 -11.85 -3.41 -10.23
CA LEU A 284 -10.99 -2.38 -10.79
C LEU A 284 -10.91 -1.19 -9.84
N GLU A 285 -9.69 -0.77 -9.49
CA GLU A 285 -9.46 0.51 -8.81
C GLU A 285 -9.92 1.67 -9.72
N VAL A 286 -10.72 2.59 -9.16
CA VAL A 286 -11.34 3.67 -9.92
C VAL A 286 -10.59 4.98 -9.73
N ALA A 287 -9.75 5.32 -10.70
CA ALA A 287 -9.09 6.62 -10.72
C ALA A 287 -10.10 7.79 -10.93
N PRO A 288 -9.82 9.00 -10.42
CA PRO A 288 -10.74 10.13 -10.51
C PRO A 288 -11.22 10.45 -11.94
N GLU A 289 -10.36 10.31 -12.94
CA GLU A 289 -10.68 10.53 -14.35
C GLU A 289 -11.68 9.52 -14.93
N MET A 290 -11.69 8.29 -14.44
CA MET A 290 -12.60 7.22 -14.89
C MET A 290 -13.96 7.27 -14.19
N PHE A 291 -14.03 7.84 -12.98
CA PHE A 291 -15.20 7.75 -12.10
C PHE A 291 -16.50 8.18 -12.79
N GLY A 292 -16.50 9.34 -13.47
CA GLY A 292 -17.70 9.84 -14.11
C GLY A 292 -18.26 8.92 -15.23
N LEU A 293 -17.39 8.24 -15.97
CA LEU A 293 -17.77 7.24 -16.98
C LEU A 293 -18.33 6.00 -16.28
N MET A 294 -17.58 5.43 -15.35
CA MET A 294 -17.94 4.20 -14.67
C MET A 294 -19.23 4.37 -13.85
N LYS A 295 -19.42 5.51 -13.18
CA LYS A 295 -20.65 5.77 -12.42
C LYS A 295 -21.90 5.79 -13.29
N ARG A 296 -21.82 6.30 -14.52
CA ARG A 296 -22.93 6.26 -15.48
C ARG A 296 -23.23 4.85 -16.00
N GLU A 297 -22.20 4.00 -16.08
CA GLU A 297 -22.31 2.64 -16.58
C GLU A 297 -22.63 1.59 -15.50
N GLU A 298 -22.61 1.96 -14.23
CA GLU A 298 -22.70 1.08 -13.06
C GLU A 298 -23.83 0.04 -13.17
N LYS A 299 -25.07 0.50 -13.40
CA LYS A 299 -26.23 -0.42 -13.55
C LYS A 299 -26.13 -1.33 -14.79
N ARG A 300 -25.76 -0.75 -15.96
CA ARG A 300 -25.64 -1.51 -17.20
C ARG A 300 -24.51 -2.52 -17.13
N GLY A 301 -23.41 -2.13 -16.49
CA GLY A 301 -22.21 -2.95 -16.32
C GLY A 301 -22.33 -3.99 -15.21
N LYS A 302 -23.43 -4.02 -14.44
CA LYS A 302 -23.64 -4.94 -13.31
C LYS A 302 -22.45 -4.91 -12.33
N TYR A 303 -22.13 -3.73 -11.82
CA TYR A 303 -21.11 -3.53 -10.79
C TYR A 303 -21.49 -2.36 -9.88
N LYS A 304 -20.86 -2.29 -8.74
CA LYS A 304 -21.00 -1.21 -7.78
C LYS A 304 -19.63 -0.58 -7.52
N ILE A 305 -19.59 0.76 -7.46
CA ILE A 305 -18.40 1.49 -7.03
C ILE A 305 -18.51 1.69 -5.51
N TYR A 306 -17.57 1.11 -4.79
CA TYR A 306 -17.42 1.24 -3.36
C TYR A 306 -16.48 2.42 -3.04
N ASN A 307 -16.73 3.10 -1.92
CA ASN A 307 -15.90 4.16 -1.40
C ASN A 307 -15.41 3.76 0.00
N GLY A 308 -14.13 3.57 0.15
CA GLY A 308 -13.47 3.17 1.40
C GLY A 308 -13.00 4.34 2.26
N GLY A 309 -13.30 5.57 1.84
CA GLY A 309 -12.77 6.78 2.48
C GLY A 309 -11.42 7.21 1.90
N PRO A 310 -10.73 8.16 2.55
CA PRO A 310 -9.43 8.64 2.09
C PRO A 310 -8.38 7.53 2.14
N ALA A 311 -7.54 7.46 1.11
CA ALA A 311 -6.44 6.52 1.03
C ALA A 311 -5.45 6.70 2.19
N SER A 312 -4.69 5.66 2.51
CA SER A 312 -3.74 5.69 3.63
C SER A 312 -2.37 6.26 3.26
N ASP A 313 -2.11 6.56 1.99
CA ASP A 313 -0.89 7.22 1.54
C ASP A 313 -0.86 8.70 1.98
N THR A 314 0.33 9.30 1.99
CA THR A 314 0.48 10.72 2.28
C THR A 314 0.92 11.48 1.04
N ARG A 315 0.44 12.73 0.90
CA ARG A 315 0.83 13.66 -0.16
C ARG A 315 1.15 15.01 0.45
N PHE A 316 2.31 15.55 0.13
CA PHE A 316 2.79 16.78 0.78
C PHE A 316 3.71 17.61 -0.10
N ILE A 317 3.87 18.87 0.27
CA ILE A 317 5.02 19.70 -0.10
C ILE A 317 5.96 19.79 1.10
N SER A 318 7.26 19.69 0.85
CA SER A 318 8.32 19.82 1.85
C SER A 318 9.44 20.73 1.37
N PHE A 319 10.12 21.35 2.32
CA PHE A 319 11.33 22.14 2.10
C PHE A 319 12.53 21.43 2.74
N ASN A 320 13.70 21.61 2.14
CA ASN A 320 14.95 21.09 2.69
C ASN A 320 15.44 22.01 3.82
N LEU A 321 15.27 21.57 5.05
CA LEU A 321 15.66 22.31 6.27
C LEU A 321 17.12 22.06 6.67
N ASN A 322 17.84 21.23 5.93
CA ASN A 322 19.19 20.81 6.27
C ASN A 322 20.17 21.99 6.23
N LYS A 323 20.89 22.21 7.33
CA LYS A 323 21.91 23.28 7.47
C LYS A 323 23.33 22.76 7.32
N ALA A 324 23.49 21.45 7.17
CA ALA A 324 24.78 20.80 7.10
C ALA A 324 25.55 21.09 5.81
N ARG A 325 26.80 20.70 5.85
CA ARG A 325 27.74 20.78 4.73
C ARG A 325 28.26 19.39 4.39
N ASN A 326 28.51 19.16 3.11
CA ASN A 326 29.12 17.95 2.62
C ASN A 326 30.63 17.84 3.05
N HIS A 327 31.28 16.75 2.72
CA HIS A 327 32.69 16.49 3.03
C HIS A 327 33.66 17.50 2.40
N LYS A 328 33.24 18.29 1.41
CA LYS A 328 34.00 19.38 0.79
C LYS A 328 33.77 20.74 1.48
N GLY A 329 32.92 20.80 2.49
CA GLY A 329 32.50 22.02 3.16
C GLY A 329 31.44 22.83 2.43
N GLU A 330 30.86 22.32 1.35
CA GLU A 330 29.79 22.98 0.60
C GLU A 330 28.46 22.74 1.29
N PRO A 331 27.58 23.76 1.43
CA PRO A 331 26.24 23.56 2.01
C PRO A 331 25.36 22.73 1.07
N PHE A 332 24.51 21.86 1.64
CA PHE A 332 23.53 21.11 0.86
C PHE A 332 22.42 21.99 0.29
N VAL A 333 22.03 23.00 1.02
CA VAL A 333 21.06 24.02 0.61
C VAL A 333 21.75 25.37 0.56
N ASP A 334 21.46 26.16 -0.47
CA ASP A 334 21.92 27.55 -0.54
C ASP A 334 21.65 28.29 0.77
N PRO A 335 22.65 28.97 1.39
CA PRO A 335 22.47 29.59 2.70
C PRO A 335 21.35 30.62 2.77
N ILE A 336 21.05 31.32 1.68
CA ILE A 336 19.94 32.28 1.62
C ILE A 336 18.61 31.53 1.66
N LYS A 337 18.46 30.50 0.82
CA LYS A 337 17.25 29.67 0.80
C LYS A 337 17.06 28.90 2.10
N SER A 338 18.14 28.37 2.70
CA SER A 338 18.11 27.67 3.98
C SER A 338 17.52 28.55 5.09
N ARG A 339 17.80 29.87 5.12
CA ARG A 339 17.19 30.80 6.06
C ARG A 339 15.68 30.91 5.87
N TRP A 340 15.19 30.99 4.63
CA TRP A 340 13.74 31.03 4.34
C TRP A 340 13.05 29.76 4.81
N PHE A 341 13.58 28.59 4.39
CA PHE A 341 12.98 27.29 4.71
C PHE A 341 12.96 26.98 6.20
N ASN A 342 13.98 27.41 6.95
CA ASN A 342 14.03 27.27 8.40
C ASN A 342 13.19 28.30 9.16
N THR A 343 12.68 29.36 8.51
CA THR A 343 11.74 30.32 9.11
C THR A 343 10.35 29.69 9.18
N LEU A 344 9.85 29.45 10.41
CA LEU A 344 8.55 28.80 10.61
C LEU A 344 7.40 29.58 9.93
N ALA A 345 7.40 30.91 10.06
CA ALA A 345 6.40 31.77 9.44
C ALA A 345 6.37 31.60 7.90
N PHE A 346 7.50 31.35 7.26
CA PHE A 346 7.57 31.07 5.83
C PHE A 346 6.84 29.76 5.48
N ARG A 347 7.11 28.67 6.20
CA ARG A 347 6.43 27.38 5.96
C ARG A 347 4.92 27.47 6.22
N GLN A 348 4.54 28.17 7.30
CA GLN A 348 3.12 28.39 7.61
C GLN A 348 2.43 29.30 6.58
N ALA A 349 3.11 30.33 6.07
CA ALA A 349 2.58 31.16 5.00
C ALA A 349 2.34 30.35 3.71
N VAL A 350 3.27 29.49 3.32
CA VAL A 350 3.08 28.56 2.20
C VAL A 350 1.85 27.66 2.44
N ALA A 351 1.69 27.14 3.66
CA ALA A 351 0.54 26.31 4.00
C ALA A 351 -0.81 27.04 3.88
N TYR A 352 -0.88 28.33 4.28
CA TYR A 352 -2.08 29.15 4.10
C TYR A 352 -2.29 29.60 2.65
N ALA A 353 -1.23 29.68 1.83
CA ALA A 353 -1.32 30.13 0.43
C ALA A 353 -1.79 29.06 -0.55
N ILE A 354 -1.69 27.78 -0.21
CA ILE A 354 -2.07 26.67 -1.11
C ILE A 354 -3.58 26.39 -0.98
N ASP A 355 -4.32 26.53 -2.07
CA ASP A 355 -5.76 26.27 -2.13
C ASP A 355 -6.04 24.77 -2.35
N ARG A 356 -6.07 24.01 -1.25
CA ARG A 356 -6.35 22.58 -1.26
C ARG A 356 -7.80 22.24 -1.63
N GLU A 357 -8.77 23.14 -1.35
CA GLU A 357 -10.16 22.91 -1.77
C GLU A 357 -10.31 22.99 -3.29
N THR A 358 -9.70 23.99 -3.92
CA THR A 358 -9.64 24.06 -5.40
C THR A 358 -8.89 22.86 -5.98
N MET A 359 -7.80 22.44 -5.35
CA MET A 359 -7.05 21.23 -5.74
C MET A 359 -7.95 20.00 -5.69
N LYS A 360 -8.66 19.76 -4.58
CA LYS A 360 -9.61 18.66 -4.42
C LYS A 360 -10.68 18.66 -5.51
N ASN A 361 -11.29 19.82 -5.76
CA ASN A 361 -12.42 19.92 -6.69
C ASN A 361 -11.99 19.79 -8.16
N ASN A 362 -10.90 20.42 -8.56
CA ASN A 362 -10.51 20.51 -9.98
C ASN A 362 -9.62 19.33 -10.41
N ILE A 363 -8.66 18.91 -9.57
CA ILE A 363 -7.70 17.86 -9.92
C ILE A 363 -8.24 16.50 -9.53
N TYR A 364 -8.75 16.36 -8.29
CA TYR A 364 -9.34 15.12 -7.80
C TYR A 364 -10.84 15.00 -8.10
N ARG A 365 -11.45 15.98 -8.79
CA ARG A 365 -12.88 15.98 -9.18
C ARG A 365 -13.84 15.80 -8.01
N GLY A 366 -13.49 16.34 -6.84
CA GLY A 366 -14.22 16.15 -5.59
C GLY A 366 -14.01 14.77 -4.92
N LEU A 367 -13.20 13.89 -5.52
CA LEU A 367 -12.94 12.52 -5.02
C LEU A 367 -11.65 12.49 -4.18
N GLY A 368 -11.61 13.32 -3.16
CA GLY A 368 -10.50 13.43 -2.22
C GLY A 368 -10.90 14.14 -0.95
N GLU A 369 -10.07 14.02 0.06
CA GLU A 369 -10.19 14.73 1.32
C GLU A 369 -8.91 15.50 1.64
N LEU A 370 -9.03 16.64 2.35
CA LEU A 370 -7.87 17.40 2.78
C LEU A 370 -7.12 16.60 3.85
N GLN A 371 -5.86 16.32 3.59
CA GLN A 371 -5.01 15.67 4.57
C GLN A 371 -4.47 16.69 5.57
N HIS A 372 -4.59 16.42 6.87
CA HIS A 372 -4.15 17.31 7.95
C HIS A 372 -3.05 16.71 8.81
N SER A 373 -2.88 15.39 8.76
CA SER A 373 -2.01 14.62 9.64
C SER A 373 -1.07 13.70 8.85
N PRO A 374 0.12 13.41 9.37
CA PRO A 374 0.98 12.33 8.86
C PRO A 374 0.42 10.93 9.13
N VAL A 375 -0.51 10.80 10.09
CA VAL A 375 -1.19 9.55 10.42
C VAL A 375 -2.44 9.43 9.56
N ALA A 376 -2.65 8.29 8.94
CA ALA A 376 -3.80 8.04 8.06
C ALA A 376 -5.13 8.03 8.85
N VAL A 377 -6.19 8.53 8.24
CA VAL A 377 -7.52 8.62 8.86
C VAL A 377 -8.06 7.29 9.39
N PRO A 378 -7.83 6.13 8.72
CA PRO A 378 -8.27 4.83 9.26
C PRO A 378 -7.49 4.35 10.50
N SER A 379 -6.39 5.00 10.87
CA SER A 379 -5.61 4.61 12.05
C SER A 379 -6.34 4.96 13.35
N PRO A 380 -6.38 4.07 14.36
CA PRO A 380 -6.93 4.36 15.67
C PRO A 380 -6.16 5.48 16.41
N TYR A 381 -4.94 5.78 15.97
CA TYR A 381 -4.07 6.84 16.53
C TYR A 381 -4.22 8.17 15.81
N TYR A 382 -5.09 8.27 14.80
CA TYR A 382 -5.34 9.52 14.10
C TYR A 382 -5.91 10.57 15.05
N LEU A 383 -5.35 11.79 15.03
CA LEU A 383 -5.87 12.97 15.68
C LEU A 383 -6.60 13.81 14.64
N SER A 384 -7.89 13.96 14.81
CA SER A 384 -8.73 14.74 13.89
C SER A 384 -8.67 16.25 14.17
N PRO A 385 -9.03 17.10 13.20
CA PRO A 385 -9.23 18.54 13.44
C PRO A 385 -10.25 18.83 14.55
N GLN A 386 -11.30 17.99 14.68
CA GLN A 386 -12.32 18.10 15.73
C GLN A 386 -11.75 17.79 17.12
N GLU A 387 -10.71 16.98 17.22
CA GLU A 387 -9.98 16.67 18.45
C GLU A 387 -8.86 17.69 18.75
N GLY A 388 -8.74 18.76 17.95
CA GLY A 388 -7.82 19.87 18.20
C GLY A 388 -6.55 19.89 17.36
N LEU A 389 -6.43 19.05 16.31
CA LEU A 389 -5.31 19.14 15.39
C LEU A 389 -5.33 20.48 14.64
N LYS A 390 -4.21 21.19 14.65
CA LYS A 390 -4.05 22.45 13.91
C LYS A 390 -4.21 22.23 12.41
N THR A 391 -4.99 23.09 11.77
CA THR A 391 -5.22 23.06 10.32
C THR A 391 -4.88 24.40 9.67
N TYR A 392 -4.72 24.37 8.36
CA TYR A 392 -4.44 25.52 7.51
C TYR A 392 -5.51 25.60 6.42
N SER A 393 -6.47 26.51 6.60
CA SER A 393 -7.41 26.86 5.54
C SER A 393 -6.77 27.86 4.57
N TYR A 394 -7.16 27.82 3.30
CA TYR A 394 -6.67 28.77 2.31
C TYR A 394 -6.97 30.21 2.75
N ASP A 395 -5.92 30.98 2.97
CA ASP A 395 -5.98 32.38 3.43
C ASP A 395 -4.72 33.12 2.96
N PRO A 396 -4.70 33.60 1.71
CA PRO A 396 -3.53 34.28 1.15
C PRO A 396 -3.20 35.61 1.85
N GLU A 397 -4.18 36.29 2.44
CA GLU A 397 -3.92 37.52 3.18
C GLU A 397 -3.18 37.23 4.49
N LYS A 398 -3.59 36.19 5.21
CA LYS A 398 -2.87 35.73 6.40
C LYS A 398 -1.47 35.22 6.04
N ALA A 399 -1.32 34.51 4.92
CA ALA A 399 -0.01 34.10 4.43
C ALA A 399 0.91 35.31 4.19
N LYS A 400 0.39 36.35 3.54
CA LYS A 400 1.12 37.59 3.30
C LYS A 400 1.50 38.29 4.61
N GLN A 401 0.58 38.38 5.56
CA GLN A 401 0.85 39.01 6.86
C GLN A 401 1.95 38.28 7.63
N LEU A 402 1.92 36.92 7.67
CA LEU A 402 2.98 36.12 8.30
C LEU A 402 4.35 36.39 7.72
N LEU A 403 4.45 36.57 6.39
CA LEU A 403 5.72 36.90 5.75
C LEU A 403 6.19 38.32 6.12
N LEU A 404 5.29 39.29 6.10
CA LEU A 404 5.62 40.66 6.49
C LEU A 404 6.08 40.74 7.95
N ASP A 405 5.39 40.09 8.87
CA ASP A 405 5.74 40.02 10.30
C ASP A 405 7.11 39.33 10.53
N ALA A 406 7.49 38.40 9.63
CA ALA A 406 8.79 37.73 9.63
C ALA A 406 9.90 38.56 8.95
N GLY A 407 9.61 39.79 8.48
CA GLY A 407 10.57 40.73 7.91
C GLY A 407 10.73 40.64 6.39
N PHE A 408 9.98 39.77 5.71
CA PHE A 408 9.92 39.78 4.23
C PHE A 408 9.25 41.05 3.73
N LYS A 409 9.52 41.42 2.48
CA LYS A 409 8.99 42.65 1.86
C LYS A 409 8.54 42.35 0.43
N TYR A 410 7.68 43.22 -0.11
CA TYR A 410 7.29 43.15 -1.52
C TYR A 410 7.95 44.30 -2.30
N ASP A 411 8.46 44.00 -3.49
CA ASP A 411 8.91 45.03 -4.42
C ASP A 411 7.74 45.69 -5.14
N SER A 412 8.03 46.67 -6.00
CA SER A 412 7.03 47.40 -6.79
C SER A 412 6.30 46.52 -7.82
N GLN A 413 6.80 45.32 -8.09
CA GLN A 413 6.20 44.34 -9.01
C GLN A 413 5.43 43.24 -8.26
N GLY A 414 5.31 43.34 -6.95
CA GLY A 414 4.63 42.35 -6.11
C GLY A 414 5.45 41.06 -5.87
N GLN A 415 6.75 41.10 -6.10
CA GLN A 415 7.63 39.96 -5.85
C GLN A 415 8.08 39.96 -4.39
N LEU A 416 8.12 38.79 -3.79
CA LEU A 416 8.56 38.63 -2.41
C LEU A 416 10.09 38.68 -2.31
N LEU A 417 10.57 39.56 -1.45
CA LEU A 417 11.98 39.71 -1.09
C LEU A 417 12.17 39.33 0.37
N ASP A 418 13.32 38.77 0.73
CA ASP A 418 13.70 38.59 2.11
C ASP A 418 14.16 39.92 2.75
N TRP A 419 14.57 39.89 4.00
CA TRP A 419 15.02 41.06 4.77
C TRP A 419 16.28 41.70 4.21
N ASP A 420 17.13 40.92 3.46
CA ASP A 420 18.35 41.40 2.80
C ASP A 420 18.08 41.87 1.36
N GLY A 421 16.86 41.74 0.85
CA GLY A 421 16.46 42.14 -0.48
C GLY A 421 16.63 41.05 -1.54
N ASN A 422 16.93 39.81 -1.14
CA ASN A 422 17.00 38.69 -2.10
C ASN A 422 15.59 38.25 -2.51
N ARG A 423 15.40 38.05 -3.80
CA ARG A 423 14.14 37.54 -4.33
C ARG A 423 13.89 36.09 -3.89
N VAL A 424 12.72 35.82 -3.35
CA VAL A 424 12.35 34.45 -2.93
C VAL A 424 12.07 33.60 -4.17
N ARG A 425 13.06 32.76 -4.51
CA ARG A 425 13.04 31.85 -5.67
C ARG A 425 13.70 30.53 -5.33
N PHE A 426 13.04 29.41 -5.65
CA PHE A 426 13.57 28.08 -5.41
C PHE A 426 13.07 27.06 -6.43
N THR A 427 13.75 25.93 -6.52
CA THR A 427 13.34 24.80 -7.36
C THR A 427 12.28 23.96 -6.65
N LEU A 428 11.21 23.58 -7.35
CA LEU A 428 10.16 22.70 -6.87
C LEU A 428 10.16 21.40 -7.68
N LEU A 429 10.53 20.30 -7.02
CA LEU A 429 10.62 18.98 -7.66
C LEU A 429 9.30 18.23 -7.59
N VAL A 430 8.97 17.48 -8.64
CA VAL A 430 7.85 16.53 -8.67
C VAL A 430 8.17 15.35 -9.59
N LYS A 431 7.67 14.15 -9.25
CA LYS A 431 7.84 12.96 -10.10
C LYS A 431 6.94 13.02 -11.33
N ALA A 432 7.48 12.58 -12.47
CA ALA A 432 6.80 12.61 -13.78
C ALA A 432 5.70 11.55 -13.90
N GLU A 433 5.84 10.42 -13.22
CA GLU A 433 5.03 9.23 -13.41
C GLU A 433 3.60 9.34 -12.84
N GLU A 434 3.28 10.41 -12.13
CA GLU A 434 1.95 10.63 -11.55
C GLU A 434 1.36 11.96 -11.98
N LYS A 435 0.55 11.93 -13.05
CA LYS A 435 -0.05 13.12 -13.65
C LYS A 435 -0.81 13.99 -12.64
N THR A 436 -1.61 13.39 -11.78
CA THR A 436 -2.39 14.09 -10.75
C THR A 436 -1.49 14.90 -9.82
N ARG A 437 -0.32 14.35 -9.43
CA ARG A 437 0.66 15.05 -8.60
C ARG A 437 1.36 16.18 -9.35
N VAL A 438 1.65 15.99 -10.65
CA VAL A 438 2.18 17.06 -11.49
C VAL A 438 1.19 18.22 -11.59
N ASP A 439 -0.09 17.93 -11.87
CA ASP A 439 -1.15 18.92 -11.97
C ASP A 439 -1.33 19.70 -10.63
N ALA A 440 -1.29 18.99 -9.50
CA ALA A 440 -1.31 19.59 -8.16
C ALA A 440 -0.09 20.51 -7.94
N THR A 441 1.09 20.12 -8.40
CA THR A 441 2.30 20.93 -8.27
C THR A 441 2.26 22.17 -9.14
N VAL A 442 1.67 22.11 -10.34
CA VAL A 442 1.42 23.29 -11.18
C VAL A 442 0.48 24.27 -10.47
N GLN A 443 -0.57 23.80 -9.81
CA GLN A 443 -1.44 24.67 -9.01
C GLN A 443 -0.67 25.30 -7.85
N ILE A 444 0.13 24.53 -7.09
CA ILE A 444 0.99 25.05 -6.02
C ILE A 444 1.91 26.14 -6.54
N GLN A 445 2.54 25.94 -7.69
CA GLN A 445 3.37 26.97 -8.33
C GLN A 445 2.59 28.28 -8.59
N GLN A 446 1.34 28.17 -9.05
CA GLN A 446 0.48 29.33 -9.30
C GLN A 446 0.07 30.03 -7.99
N ASP A 447 -0.25 29.27 -6.96
CA ASP A 447 -0.62 29.82 -5.65
C ASP A 447 0.57 30.55 -5.00
N LEU A 448 1.76 29.95 -5.05
CA LEU A 448 3.00 30.60 -4.59
C LEU A 448 3.33 31.87 -5.40
N LYS A 449 3.08 31.86 -6.70
CA LYS A 449 3.26 33.07 -7.54
C LYS A 449 2.35 34.22 -7.12
N ARG A 450 1.11 33.93 -6.71
CA ARG A 450 0.19 34.95 -6.15
C ARG A 450 0.72 35.56 -4.87
N LEU A 451 1.49 34.78 -4.08
CA LEU A 451 2.18 35.24 -2.88
C LEU A 451 3.53 35.92 -3.19
N GLY A 452 3.86 36.17 -4.47
CA GLY A 452 5.12 36.80 -4.89
C GLY A 452 6.34 35.87 -4.90
N ILE A 453 6.16 34.56 -4.64
CA ILE A 453 7.21 33.55 -4.60
C ILE A 453 7.39 32.91 -5.98
N GLN A 454 8.62 32.81 -6.46
CA GLN A 454 8.92 32.10 -7.71
C GLN A 454 9.37 30.66 -7.40
N ALA A 455 8.51 29.68 -7.73
CA ALA A 455 8.86 28.26 -7.71
C ALA A 455 9.18 27.78 -9.12
N ASP A 456 10.42 27.34 -9.36
CA ASP A 456 10.85 26.82 -10.67
C ASP A 456 10.57 25.31 -10.71
N LEU A 457 9.50 24.92 -11.37
CA LEU A 457 9.04 23.54 -11.46
C LEU A 457 10.01 22.66 -12.26
N GLN A 458 10.42 21.54 -11.68
CA GLN A 458 11.16 20.46 -12.35
C GLN A 458 10.40 19.13 -12.22
N VAL A 459 9.90 18.67 -13.37
CA VAL A 459 9.25 17.35 -13.50
C VAL A 459 10.32 16.33 -13.85
N LEU A 460 10.63 15.41 -12.97
CA LEU A 460 11.75 14.48 -13.06
C LEU A 460 11.30 13.02 -12.88
N ASN A 461 12.03 12.10 -13.49
CA ASN A 461 11.85 10.67 -13.21
C ASN A 461 12.11 10.37 -11.72
N PHE A 462 11.35 9.43 -11.15
CA PHE A 462 11.39 9.10 -9.73
C PHE A 462 12.79 8.75 -9.22
N ASN A 463 13.56 7.96 -9.97
CA ASN A 463 14.92 7.58 -9.58
C ASN A 463 15.85 8.82 -9.45
N VAL A 464 15.68 9.81 -10.32
CA VAL A 464 16.45 11.08 -10.25
C VAL A 464 16.06 11.87 -8.99
N ILE A 465 14.76 11.89 -8.65
CA ILE A 465 14.30 12.52 -7.41
C ILE A 465 14.91 11.81 -6.20
N VAL A 466 14.85 10.48 -6.14
CA VAL A 466 15.45 9.70 -5.05
C VAL A 466 16.94 10.04 -4.87
N GLN A 467 17.71 10.09 -5.97
CA GLN A 467 19.12 10.49 -5.92
C GLN A 467 19.32 11.90 -5.36
N LYS A 468 18.47 12.87 -5.76
CA LYS A 468 18.52 14.24 -5.24
C LYS A 468 18.19 14.31 -3.75
N LEU A 469 17.18 13.57 -3.30
CA LEU A 469 16.79 13.50 -1.90
C LEU A 469 17.91 12.87 -1.05
N GLN A 470 18.44 11.73 -1.47
CA GLN A 470 19.55 11.04 -0.79
C GLN A 470 20.81 11.88 -0.74
N SER A 471 21.15 12.60 -1.82
CA SER A 471 22.30 13.52 -1.84
C SER A 471 22.02 14.84 -1.14
N ARG A 472 20.81 15.07 -0.62
CA ARG A 472 20.35 16.33 0.01
C ARG A 472 20.41 17.55 -0.92
N ASN A 473 20.55 17.35 -2.25
CA ASN A 473 20.67 18.41 -3.26
C ASN A 473 19.31 18.76 -3.86
N TRP A 474 18.48 19.43 -3.09
CA TRP A 474 17.15 19.88 -3.48
C TRP A 474 16.68 21.07 -2.61
N ASP A 475 15.75 21.88 -3.12
CA ASP A 475 15.17 23.02 -2.40
C ASP A 475 13.80 22.67 -1.79
N ALA A 476 12.84 22.35 -2.67
CA ALA A 476 11.49 21.96 -2.31
C ALA A 476 11.02 20.76 -3.16
N TYR A 477 10.12 19.96 -2.62
CA TYR A 477 9.67 18.72 -3.24
C TYR A 477 8.18 18.47 -2.95
N VAL A 478 7.40 18.16 -4.01
CA VAL A 478 6.04 17.64 -3.86
C VAL A 478 6.10 16.12 -3.97
N GLY A 479 5.95 15.49 -2.82
CA GLY A 479 6.12 14.07 -2.65
C GLY A 479 4.98 13.36 -1.94
N GLY A 480 5.25 12.16 -1.49
CA GLY A 480 4.35 11.35 -0.69
C GLY A 480 4.99 10.03 -0.32
N PHE A 481 4.46 9.42 0.73
CA PHE A 481 4.83 8.07 1.15
C PHE A 481 3.65 7.13 0.91
N GLY A 482 3.93 5.88 0.58
CA GLY A 482 2.93 4.82 0.51
C GLY A 482 2.30 4.57 1.87
N GLY A 483 1.10 4.00 1.90
CA GLY A 483 0.37 3.77 3.13
C GLY A 483 1.13 2.90 4.12
N GLY A 484 1.41 3.43 5.30
CA GLY A 484 2.14 2.79 6.38
C GLY A 484 1.27 1.90 7.28
N GLY A 485 0.04 1.57 6.86
CA GLY A 485 -0.92 0.88 7.72
C GLY A 485 -1.44 1.76 8.84
N VAL A 486 -1.92 1.14 9.92
CA VAL A 486 -2.54 1.83 11.06
C VAL A 486 -1.55 2.16 12.19
N GLU A 487 -0.39 1.52 12.19
CA GLU A 487 0.62 1.65 13.26
C GLU A 487 1.55 2.84 12.97
N PRO A 488 1.58 3.90 13.81
CA PRO A 488 2.40 5.08 13.55
C PRO A 488 3.91 4.77 13.52
N HIS A 489 4.35 3.73 14.24
CA HIS A 489 5.76 3.33 14.24
C HIS A 489 6.25 2.85 12.87
N SER A 490 5.36 2.44 11.96
CA SER A 490 5.72 2.16 10.56
C SER A 490 6.34 3.36 9.84
N GLY A 491 6.06 4.59 10.32
CA GLY A 491 6.68 5.83 9.88
C GLY A 491 7.98 6.22 10.60
N PHE A 492 8.54 5.36 11.44
CA PHE A 492 9.73 5.67 12.24
C PHE A 492 10.89 6.24 11.41
N ASN A 493 11.23 5.61 10.28
CA ASN A 493 12.30 6.07 9.40
C ASN A 493 12.07 7.47 8.79
N ILE A 494 10.81 7.94 8.76
CA ILE A 494 10.46 9.26 8.25
C ILE A 494 10.58 10.31 9.35
N TRP A 495 10.18 9.95 10.57
CA TRP A 495 9.97 10.91 11.65
C TRP A 495 11.10 10.94 12.69
N TYR A 496 11.81 9.82 12.89
CA TYR A 496 12.99 9.78 13.74
C TYR A 496 14.14 10.58 13.10
N SER A 497 14.78 11.47 13.84
CA SER A 497 15.74 12.44 13.30
C SER A 497 16.92 11.79 12.56
N GLN A 498 17.30 10.56 12.93
CA GLN A 498 18.36 9.78 12.26
C GLN A 498 17.80 8.79 11.22
N GLY A 499 16.52 8.85 10.93
CA GLY A 499 15.86 7.95 9.98
C GLY A 499 16.35 8.16 8.54
N SER A 500 16.45 7.07 7.78
CA SER A 500 16.90 7.12 6.39
C SER A 500 15.95 7.88 5.45
N LEU A 501 14.67 8.03 5.84
CA LEU A 501 13.66 8.76 5.09
C LEU A 501 13.29 10.12 5.73
N HIS A 502 14.06 10.61 6.70
CA HIS A 502 13.92 11.92 7.33
C HIS A 502 14.33 13.05 6.36
N GLN A 503 13.62 13.14 5.23
CA GLN A 503 14.07 13.88 4.04
C GLN A 503 14.27 15.37 4.28
N PHE A 504 13.41 16.02 5.06
CA PHE A 504 13.48 17.47 5.28
C PHE A 504 14.71 17.93 6.07
N ASN A 505 15.31 17.06 6.91
CA ASN A 505 16.56 17.32 7.64
C ASN A 505 17.39 16.04 7.78
N GLN A 506 17.67 15.35 6.68
CA GLN A 506 18.33 14.05 6.71
C GLN A 506 19.75 14.13 7.30
N GLY A 507 19.97 13.40 8.40
CA GLY A 507 21.26 13.26 9.07
C GLY A 507 22.27 12.38 8.33
N PRO A 508 23.46 12.17 8.91
CA PRO A 508 24.47 11.26 8.38
C PRO A 508 23.91 9.84 8.27
N GLN A 509 24.13 9.17 7.13
CA GLN A 509 23.72 7.80 6.94
C GLN A 509 24.91 6.83 7.00
N PRO A 510 24.73 5.58 7.42
CA PRO A 510 25.80 4.59 7.45
C PRO A 510 26.50 4.44 6.09
N GLY A 511 27.84 4.48 6.10
CA GLY A 511 28.65 4.35 4.88
C GLY A 511 28.78 5.62 4.03
N GLU A 512 28.11 6.70 4.37
CA GLU A 512 28.26 7.99 3.69
C GLU A 512 29.52 8.76 4.12
N PRO A 513 30.05 9.63 3.24
CA PRO A 513 31.09 10.58 3.62
C PRO A 513 30.61 11.48 4.77
N LYS A 514 31.52 11.82 5.67
CA LYS A 514 31.22 12.67 6.83
C LYS A 514 30.60 14.00 6.40
N ILE A 515 29.47 14.35 7.00
CA ILE A 515 28.86 15.68 6.92
C ILE A 515 29.14 16.48 8.20
N THR A 516 29.09 17.80 8.12
CA THR A 516 29.40 18.69 9.27
C THR A 516 28.26 19.69 9.47
N GLY A 517 28.01 20.06 10.74
CA GLY A 517 27.01 21.07 11.10
C GLY A 517 25.56 20.57 10.94
N TRP A 518 25.33 19.25 10.90
CA TRP A 518 23.99 18.70 11.01
C TRP A 518 23.57 18.66 12.48
N GLU A 519 22.40 19.17 12.75
CA GLU A 519 21.77 19.15 14.07
C GLU A 519 20.26 18.98 13.88
N PRO A 520 19.61 18.09 14.64
CA PRO A 520 18.16 18.04 14.71
C PRO A 520 17.64 19.23 15.52
N SER A 521 16.50 19.77 15.16
CA SER A 521 15.81 20.80 15.92
C SER A 521 15.20 20.23 17.21
N ASP A 522 14.93 21.06 18.22
CA ASP A 522 14.33 20.62 19.49
C ASP A 522 13.00 19.88 19.30
N TRP A 523 12.19 20.30 18.33
CA TRP A 523 10.92 19.65 18.02
C TRP A 523 11.11 18.28 17.33
N GLU A 524 12.20 18.07 16.55
CA GLU A 524 12.57 16.75 16.00
C GLU A 524 12.97 15.80 17.13
N LEU A 525 13.78 16.28 18.09
CA LEU A 525 14.16 15.53 19.28
C LEU A 525 12.93 15.22 20.19
N GLU A 526 11.93 16.10 20.23
CA GLU A 526 10.66 15.81 20.92
C GLU A 526 9.92 14.66 20.20
N ILE A 527 9.87 14.66 18.88
CA ILE A 527 9.29 13.56 18.08
C ILE A 527 10.03 12.26 18.33
N ASP A 528 11.38 12.26 18.37
CA ASP A 528 12.19 11.08 18.70
C ASP A 528 11.73 10.48 20.03
N ARG A 529 11.64 11.30 21.10
CA ARG A 529 11.18 10.86 22.42
C ARG A 529 9.75 10.31 22.41
N LEU A 530 8.86 10.92 21.61
CA LEU A 530 7.47 10.46 21.49
C LEU A 530 7.40 9.09 20.79
N PHE A 531 8.20 8.86 19.75
CA PHE A 531 8.27 7.56 19.10
C PHE A 531 8.85 6.48 20.02
N GLU A 532 9.91 6.81 20.78
CA GLU A 532 10.48 5.90 21.78
C GLU A 532 9.49 5.57 22.93
N ALA A 533 8.71 6.56 23.37
CA ALA A 533 7.67 6.35 24.37
C ALA A 533 6.48 5.55 23.82
N GLY A 534 6.03 5.86 22.60
CA GLY A 534 4.88 5.22 21.98
C GLY A 534 5.07 3.73 21.68
N VAL A 535 6.31 3.28 21.42
CA VAL A 535 6.56 1.84 21.22
C VAL A 535 6.64 1.05 22.53
N LYS A 536 6.93 1.71 23.66
CA LYS A 536 7.00 1.08 25.00
C LYS A 536 5.66 1.05 25.72
N GLU A 537 4.74 1.95 25.37
CA GLU A 537 3.39 2.01 25.95
C GLU A 537 2.49 0.96 25.30
N LEU A 538 1.80 0.14 26.10
CA LEU A 538 0.88 -0.90 25.63
C LEU A 538 -0.60 -0.51 25.78
N ASP A 539 -0.91 0.56 26.50
CA ASP A 539 -2.26 1.10 26.60
C ASP A 539 -2.54 1.96 25.34
N ASP A 540 -3.47 1.52 24.50
CA ASP A 540 -3.78 2.18 23.23
C ASP A 540 -4.27 3.61 23.40
N ARG A 541 -4.98 3.93 24.49
CA ARG A 541 -5.43 5.31 24.77
C ARG A 541 -4.23 6.21 25.04
N LYS A 542 -3.28 5.77 25.86
CA LYS A 542 -2.06 6.53 26.14
C LYS A 542 -1.18 6.64 24.89
N ARG A 543 -1.12 5.57 24.08
CA ARG A 543 -0.44 5.62 22.79
C ARG A 543 -1.08 6.67 21.87
N LYS A 544 -2.41 6.75 21.82
CA LYS A 544 -3.13 7.77 21.05
C LYS A 544 -2.75 9.19 21.53
N GLU A 545 -2.63 9.43 22.83
CA GLU A 545 -2.19 10.72 23.38
C GLU A 545 -0.74 11.05 22.95
N ILE A 546 0.18 10.09 23.06
CA ILE A 546 1.58 10.25 22.64
C ILE A 546 1.67 10.60 21.16
N TYR A 547 1.05 9.80 20.29
CA TYR A 547 1.06 10.05 18.85
C TYR A 547 0.18 11.23 18.43
N GLY A 548 -0.79 11.63 19.26
CA GLY A 548 -1.53 12.89 19.11
C GLY A 548 -0.60 14.10 19.24
N ARG A 549 0.29 14.11 20.26
CA ARG A 549 1.28 15.18 20.42
C ARG A 549 2.25 15.25 19.24
N PHE A 550 2.71 14.09 18.74
CA PHE A 550 3.51 14.04 17.51
C PHE A 550 2.80 14.74 16.33
N GLN A 551 1.52 14.41 16.09
CA GLN A 551 0.74 15.01 15.01
C GLN A 551 0.57 16.53 15.18
N GLN A 552 0.41 17.00 16.42
CA GLN A 552 0.35 18.44 16.72
C GLN A 552 1.67 19.14 16.39
N ILE A 553 2.82 18.56 16.77
CA ILE A 553 4.14 19.13 16.45
C ILE A 553 4.31 19.23 14.94
N VAL A 554 3.97 18.19 14.19
CA VAL A 554 4.07 18.19 12.71
C VAL A 554 3.17 19.28 12.12
N ALA A 555 1.93 19.42 12.62
CA ALA A 555 1.02 20.47 12.16
C ALA A 555 1.49 21.89 12.55
N GLU A 556 2.17 22.06 13.69
CA GLU A 556 2.72 23.33 14.14
C GLU A 556 3.97 23.73 13.35
N GLN A 557 4.90 22.79 13.14
CA GLN A 557 6.21 23.04 12.55
C GLN A 557 6.24 22.96 11.01
N VAL A 558 5.25 22.27 10.43
CA VAL A 558 5.06 22.16 8.97
C VAL A 558 6.32 21.69 8.22
N PRO A 559 7.01 20.61 8.65
CA PRO A 559 8.09 20.05 7.83
C PRO A 559 7.54 19.41 6.55
N PHE A 560 6.35 18.81 6.64
CA PHE A 560 5.50 18.40 5.54
C PHE A 560 4.16 19.13 5.63
N PHE A 561 3.80 19.87 4.62
CA PHE A 561 2.44 20.37 4.48
C PHE A 561 1.62 19.39 3.63
N HIS A 562 0.72 18.69 4.29
CA HIS A 562 -0.11 17.66 3.67
C HIS A 562 -1.17 18.30 2.75
N LEU A 563 -1.39 17.66 1.59
CA LEU A 563 -2.24 18.18 0.53
C LEU A 563 -3.63 17.53 0.53
N VAL A 564 -3.95 16.78 -0.51
CA VAL A 564 -5.23 16.09 -0.71
C VAL A 564 -4.97 14.61 -0.87
N ASN A 565 -5.64 13.78 -0.07
CA ASN A 565 -5.70 12.34 -0.28
C ASN A 565 -6.84 11.99 -1.22
N PRO A 566 -6.61 11.21 -2.29
CA PRO A 566 -7.69 10.66 -3.07
C PRO A 566 -8.56 9.72 -2.23
N LEU A 567 -9.83 9.59 -2.59
CA LEU A 567 -10.66 8.52 -2.05
C LEU A 567 -10.20 7.17 -2.61
N SER A 568 -10.15 6.17 -1.77
CA SER A 568 -9.99 4.77 -2.19
C SER A 568 -11.30 4.30 -2.80
N LEU A 569 -11.33 4.11 -4.11
CA LEU A 569 -12.53 3.73 -4.86
C LEU A 569 -12.28 2.42 -5.61
N GLU A 570 -13.19 1.46 -5.46
CA GLU A 570 -13.11 0.17 -6.15
C GLU A 570 -14.45 -0.16 -6.80
N ALA A 571 -14.42 -0.49 -8.07
CA ALA A 571 -15.57 -1.06 -8.77
C ALA A 571 -15.53 -2.59 -8.67
N VAL A 572 -16.57 -3.21 -8.12
CA VAL A 572 -16.67 -4.66 -7.97
C VAL A 572 -17.95 -5.16 -8.60
N ARG A 573 -17.91 -6.30 -9.30
CA ARG A 573 -19.06 -6.94 -9.94
C ARG A 573 -20.15 -7.31 -8.94
N ASP A 574 -21.43 -7.07 -9.30
CA ASP A 574 -22.59 -7.36 -8.45
C ASP A 574 -22.74 -8.85 -8.12
N ARG A 575 -22.12 -9.74 -8.91
CA ARG A 575 -22.11 -11.19 -8.67
C ARG A 575 -21.28 -11.61 -7.45
N ILE A 576 -20.47 -10.70 -6.89
CA ILE A 576 -19.67 -10.96 -5.69
C ILE A 576 -20.42 -10.41 -4.48
N GLU A 577 -20.76 -11.30 -3.56
CA GLU A 577 -21.50 -10.98 -2.33
C GLU A 577 -20.56 -10.83 -1.13
N ASN A 578 -21.04 -10.14 -0.09
CA ASN A 578 -20.38 -9.92 1.19
C ASN A 578 -19.15 -8.99 1.13
N ILE A 579 -19.06 -8.12 0.13
CA ILE A 579 -18.00 -7.11 0.03
C ILE A 579 -18.11 -6.12 1.20
N GLN A 580 -17.02 -5.99 1.97
CA GLN A 580 -16.82 -5.01 3.03
C GLN A 580 -15.61 -4.14 2.66
N PHE A 581 -15.83 -3.12 1.85
CA PHE A 581 -14.75 -2.30 1.32
C PHE A 581 -14.37 -1.17 2.28
N THR A 582 -13.07 -1.04 2.56
CA THR A 582 -12.46 0.08 3.28
C THR A 582 -11.13 0.46 2.62
N ALA A 583 -10.67 1.70 2.86
CA ALA A 583 -9.33 2.11 2.41
C ALA A 583 -8.19 1.32 3.08
N LEU A 584 -8.44 0.70 4.24
CA LEU A 584 -7.48 -0.13 4.96
C LEU A 584 -7.39 -1.54 4.37
N GLY A 585 -8.54 -2.22 4.28
CA GLY A 585 -8.57 -3.64 3.92
C GLY A 585 -8.70 -3.90 2.42
N GLY A 586 -9.16 -2.93 1.62
CA GLY A 586 -9.54 -3.15 0.23
C GLY A 586 -10.84 -3.95 0.09
N ALA A 587 -11.14 -4.41 -1.11
CA ALA A 587 -12.40 -5.12 -1.40
C ALA A 587 -12.37 -6.62 -1.02
N PHE A 588 -11.18 -7.18 -0.80
CA PHE A 588 -11.00 -8.64 -0.70
C PHE A 588 -10.26 -9.09 0.57
N TRP A 589 -10.18 -8.23 1.58
CA TRP A 589 -9.54 -8.57 2.84
C TRP A 589 -10.25 -9.73 3.57
N ASN A 590 -11.58 -9.84 3.38
CA ASN A 590 -12.41 -10.92 3.90
C ASN A 590 -12.72 -11.98 2.83
N LEU A 591 -11.79 -12.28 1.92
CA LEU A 591 -11.96 -13.19 0.77
C LEU A 591 -12.54 -14.55 1.17
N TYR A 592 -12.28 -15.01 2.37
CA TYR A 592 -12.80 -16.26 2.92
C TYR A 592 -14.33 -16.25 3.13
N GLU A 593 -14.97 -15.07 3.24
CA GLU A 593 -16.42 -14.91 3.41
C GLU A 593 -17.17 -14.59 2.11
N LEU A 594 -16.43 -14.25 1.06
CA LEU A 594 -17.05 -13.85 -0.20
C LEU A 594 -17.72 -15.03 -0.90
N LYS A 595 -18.83 -14.74 -1.55
CA LYS A 595 -19.57 -15.70 -2.39
C LYS A 595 -19.71 -15.15 -3.79
N VAL A 596 -19.79 -16.04 -4.75
CA VAL A 596 -20.00 -15.69 -6.16
C VAL A 596 -21.33 -16.30 -6.60
N GLN A 597 -22.25 -15.46 -7.06
CA GLN A 597 -23.48 -15.93 -7.70
C GLN A 597 -23.14 -16.57 -9.05
N PRO A 598 -23.78 -17.70 -9.40
CA PRO A 598 -23.69 -18.23 -10.76
C PRO A 598 -24.18 -17.20 -11.78
N ASP A 599 -23.51 -17.07 -12.92
CA ASP A 599 -23.94 -16.24 -14.05
C ASP A 599 -25.26 -16.74 -14.68
#